data_443e501a0c706b507b656aebda82c212
#
_entry.id   443e501a0c706b507b656aebda82c212
#
_cell.length_a   1.000
_cell.length_b   1.000
_cell.length_c   1.000
_cell.angle_alpha   90.00
_cell.angle_beta   90.00
_cell.angle_gamma   90.00
#
_symmetry.space_group_name_H-M   'P 1'
#
loop_
_entity.id
_entity.type
_entity.pdbx_description
1 polymer ?
#
loop_
_entity_poly.entity_id
_entity_poly.type
_entity_poly.pdbx_seq_one_letter_code
_entity_poly.pdbx_strand_id
1 'polypeptide(L)'
;VLFRSEITHAAALGIDVVVTDHHKCGERLPECIAVVNPCILAERTPARNLCGAGVAYALVSALADALGVFEEIRRYVPIVMIGTLGDAVALTGDNRILVKYGMEHLSDFGWIGVETLLEKITAGKKNAITSTFILFYLVPKLNAAGRLGNAERAFRLLISEDAQEAVTLAEELMAENTRRQATEAEIVEKAMQAENRITTEEDAVVIAVGEDWHPGVIGIVASRLTEKYGKPSFVLVKEPDGTAKGSARSVKGFNLHKALSESAELLERFGGHEMAAGLCIKVENIRPFIDSLNKYSAEYSKYILEPPNLEIDAVILPEELTVETVARISELEPYGSGNPQPVLCVRNLQINHCAKVGENGKHLKLTFYSETTDGRKILLDGVAFSQGGYEAMIKNIGGGCSVVCKPELNEWMGRTNVSLIVLDLHDGDYNIDNSLKCVYNNDYITCRGFALERRLLAVMYKQLLSYGESFKF
;
A
#
# COMPACT_ATOMS: atom_id res chain seq x y z
N VAL A 1 -19.19 13.57 -5.58
CA VAL A 1 -20.37 12.94 -4.96
C VAL A 1 -21.13 12.24 -6.05
N LEU A 2 -21.19 10.89 -6.00
CA LEU A 2 -21.86 10.04 -6.98
C LEU A 2 -23.40 10.11 -6.91
N PHE A 3 -23.97 10.65 -5.82
CA PHE A 3 -25.39 10.54 -5.50
C PHE A 3 -26.14 11.90 -5.47
N ARG A 4 -25.77 12.85 -6.34
CA ARG A 4 -26.43 14.16 -6.36
C ARG A 4 -27.91 14.09 -6.74
N SER A 5 -28.25 13.23 -7.70
CA SER A 5 -29.63 12.98 -8.13
C SER A 5 -30.47 12.41 -6.98
N GLU A 6 -29.93 11.48 -6.23
CA GLU A 6 -30.58 10.85 -5.09
C GLU A 6 -30.78 11.84 -3.95
N ILE A 7 -29.80 12.70 -3.69
CA ILE A 7 -29.89 13.77 -2.67
C ILE A 7 -30.98 14.79 -3.09
N THR A 8 -30.98 15.20 -4.35
CA THR A 8 -32.03 16.10 -4.87
C THR A 8 -33.41 15.47 -4.78
N HIS A 9 -33.52 14.16 -5.08
CA HIS A 9 -34.76 13.42 -4.96
C HIS A 9 -35.23 13.31 -3.49
N ALA A 10 -34.32 13.02 -2.57
CA ALA A 10 -34.63 13.01 -1.13
C ALA A 10 -35.16 14.37 -0.63
N ALA A 11 -34.51 15.46 -1.04
CA ALA A 11 -34.95 16.81 -0.71
C ALA A 11 -36.36 17.12 -1.26
N ALA A 12 -36.67 16.66 -2.48
CA ALA A 12 -38.03 16.80 -3.07
C ALA A 12 -39.09 16.01 -2.30
N LEU A 13 -38.71 14.96 -1.57
CA LEU A 13 -39.56 14.18 -0.67
C LEU A 13 -39.62 14.75 0.74
N GLY A 14 -38.97 15.87 1.03
CA GLY A 14 -38.89 16.47 2.36
C GLY A 14 -38.00 15.71 3.34
N ILE A 15 -37.05 14.92 2.83
CA ILE A 15 -36.10 14.16 3.63
C ILE A 15 -34.82 14.98 3.78
N ASP A 16 -34.45 15.24 5.03
CA ASP A 16 -33.21 15.88 5.39
C ASP A 16 -32.01 14.93 5.18
N VAL A 17 -30.96 15.41 4.47
CA VAL A 17 -29.78 14.60 4.16
C VAL A 17 -28.53 15.26 4.71
N VAL A 18 -27.72 14.49 5.42
CA VAL A 18 -26.34 14.80 5.79
C VAL A 18 -25.42 13.87 5.02
N VAL A 19 -24.47 14.43 4.28
CA VAL A 19 -23.49 13.68 3.49
C VAL A 19 -22.19 13.58 4.27
N THR A 20 -21.71 12.33 4.50
CA THR A 20 -20.35 12.06 4.97
C THR A 20 -19.56 11.42 3.84
N ASP A 21 -18.42 11.99 3.48
CA ASP A 21 -17.57 11.49 2.39
C ASP A 21 -16.12 11.91 2.61
N HIS A 22 -15.17 11.24 1.96
CA HIS A 22 -13.74 11.57 2.00
C HIS A 22 -13.13 11.71 0.60
N HIS A 23 -13.90 11.45 -0.44
CA HIS A 23 -13.42 11.60 -1.81
C HIS A 23 -13.29 13.06 -2.21
N LYS A 24 -12.47 13.33 -3.24
CA LYS A 24 -12.31 14.67 -3.81
C LYS A 24 -13.66 15.20 -4.25
N CYS A 25 -13.98 16.41 -3.81
CA CYS A 25 -15.20 17.10 -4.19
C CYS A 25 -15.12 17.57 -5.65
N GLY A 26 -16.25 17.50 -6.35
CA GLY A 26 -16.40 18.19 -7.62
C GLY A 26 -16.54 19.70 -7.40
N GLU A 27 -16.67 20.47 -8.48
CA GLU A 27 -16.80 21.94 -8.45
C GLU A 27 -17.99 22.46 -7.63
N ARG A 28 -19.04 21.66 -7.52
CA ARG A 28 -20.24 22.01 -6.73
C ARG A 28 -20.54 20.91 -5.73
N LEU A 29 -20.86 21.30 -4.51
CA LEU A 29 -21.36 20.38 -3.49
C LEU A 29 -22.87 20.12 -3.73
N PRO A 30 -23.41 18.95 -3.25
CA PRO A 30 -24.84 18.71 -3.27
C PRO A 30 -25.58 19.68 -2.34
N GLU A 31 -26.82 20.04 -2.70
CA GLU A 31 -27.70 20.84 -1.84
C GLU A 31 -28.34 19.90 -0.80
N CYS A 32 -27.87 19.99 0.44
CA CYS A 32 -28.32 19.18 1.57
C CYS A 32 -28.07 19.94 2.88
N ILE A 33 -28.53 19.39 4.01
CA ILE A 33 -28.38 20.02 5.33
C ILE A 33 -26.92 20.28 5.67
N ALA A 34 -26.05 19.27 5.45
CA ALA A 34 -24.62 19.40 5.68
C ALA A 34 -23.82 18.42 4.81
N VAL A 35 -22.59 18.83 4.46
CA VAL A 35 -21.57 17.98 3.85
C VAL A 35 -20.37 17.92 4.78
N VAL A 36 -20.13 16.76 5.37
CA VAL A 36 -18.96 16.48 6.21
C VAL A 36 -17.93 15.76 5.33
N ASN A 37 -17.01 16.53 4.78
CA ASN A 37 -15.96 16.01 3.91
C ASN A 37 -14.64 16.75 4.17
N PRO A 38 -13.58 16.07 4.64
CA PRO A 38 -12.31 16.68 4.95
C PRO A 38 -11.59 17.29 3.72
N CYS A 39 -11.92 16.85 2.50
CA CYS A 39 -11.34 17.41 1.28
C CYS A 39 -11.69 18.87 1.02
N ILE A 40 -12.73 19.41 1.67
CA ILE A 40 -13.08 20.84 1.60
C ILE A 40 -12.23 21.72 2.53
N LEU A 41 -11.49 21.10 3.47
CA LEU A 41 -10.62 21.81 4.40
C LEU A 41 -9.35 22.32 3.70
N ALA A 42 -8.68 23.27 4.31
CA ALA A 42 -7.39 23.77 3.82
C ALA A 42 -6.35 22.65 3.72
N GLU A 43 -5.44 22.74 2.74
CA GLU A 43 -4.47 21.67 2.45
C GLU A 43 -3.60 21.23 3.64
N ARG A 44 -3.31 22.13 4.55
CA ARG A 44 -2.49 21.86 5.73
C ARG A 44 -3.28 21.38 6.96
N THR A 45 -4.60 21.18 6.83
CA THR A 45 -5.42 20.70 7.94
C THR A 45 -5.08 19.22 8.23
N PRO A 46 -4.74 18.84 9.47
CA PRO A 46 -4.38 17.46 9.80
C PRO A 46 -5.44 16.42 9.43
N ALA A 47 -6.72 16.76 9.58
CA ALA A 47 -7.85 15.90 9.25
C ALA A 47 -8.15 15.76 7.75
N ARG A 48 -7.49 16.53 6.87
CA ARG A 48 -7.85 16.62 5.43
C ARG A 48 -7.82 15.26 4.71
N ASN A 49 -6.97 14.36 5.16
CA ASN A 49 -6.76 13.05 4.52
C ASN A 49 -7.49 11.91 5.24
N LEU A 50 -8.44 12.20 6.12
CA LEU A 50 -9.21 11.15 6.80
C LEU A 50 -9.91 10.24 5.77
N CYS A 51 -9.87 8.94 5.99
CA CYS A 51 -10.68 7.96 5.27
C CYS A 51 -12.15 8.00 5.73
N GLY A 52 -13.02 7.27 5.08
CA GLY A 52 -14.45 7.22 5.45
C GLY A 52 -14.69 6.83 6.91
N ALA A 53 -13.94 5.87 7.44
CA ALA A 53 -14.01 5.48 8.86
C ALA A 53 -13.54 6.62 9.78
N GLY A 54 -12.49 7.36 9.39
CA GLY A 54 -11.99 8.52 10.12
C GLY A 54 -13.00 9.67 10.13
N VAL A 55 -13.68 9.92 9.02
CA VAL A 55 -14.76 10.94 8.94
C VAL A 55 -15.94 10.56 9.85
N ALA A 56 -16.35 9.29 9.82
CA ALA A 56 -17.40 8.79 10.71
C ALA A 56 -17.01 8.94 12.19
N TYR A 57 -15.76 8.60 12.52
CA TYR A 57 -15.25 8.77 13.88
C TYR A 57 -15.20 10.24 14.31
N ALA A 58 -14.78 11.16 13.43
CA ALA A 58 -14.75 12.59 13.72
C ALA A 58 -16.18 13.12 13.99
N LEU A 59 -17.17 12.71 13.20
CA LEU A 59 -18.56 13.09 13.42
C LEU A 59 -19.09 12.56 14.75
N VAL A 60 -18.85 11.24 15.04
CA VAL A 60 -19.28 10.62 16.31
C VAL A 60 -18.54 11.26 17.49
N SER A 61 -17.27 11.66 17.33
CA SER A 61 -16.50 12.36 18.35
C SER A 61 -17.15 13.71 18.73
N ALA A 62 -17.54 14.49 17.72
CA ALA A 62 -18.23 15.76 17.95
C ALA A 62 -19.59 15.58 18.67
N LEU A 63 -20.34 14.54 18.30
CA LEU A 63 -21.60 14.20 18.96
C LEU A 63 -21.38 13.73 20.41
N ALA A 64 -20.38 12.89 20.64
CA ALA A 64 -20.04 12.36 21.96
C ALA A 64 -19.56 13.48 22.91
N ASP A 65 -18.78 14.44 22.40
CA ASP A 65 -18.36 15.61 23.15
C ASP A 65 -19.58 16.45 23.57
N ALA A 66 -20.47 16.74 22.63
CA ALA A 66 -21.71 17.47 22.90
C ALA A 66 -22.63 16.77 23.91
N LEU A 67 -22.58 15.44 24.00
CA LEU A 67 -23.38 14.62 24.92
C LEU A 67 -22.62 14.31 26.23
N GLY A 68 -21.35 14.69 26.36
CA GLY A 68 -20.53 14.44 27.53
C GLY A 68 -20.08 12.96 27.70
N VAL A 69 -20.04 12.18 26.61
CA VAL A 69 -19.68 10.74 26.60
C VAL A 69 -18.46 10.45 25.72
N PHE A 70 -17.56 11.41 25.60
CA PHE A 70 -16.41 11.31 24.69
C PHE A 70 -15.47 10.12 24.99
N GLU A 71 -15.29 9.75 26.25
CA GLU A 71 -14.41 8.63 26.63
C GLU A 71 -14.89 7.28 26.07
N GLU A 72 -16.20 7.11 25.91
CA GLU A 72 -16.80 5.84 25.45
C GLU A 72 -16.48 5.54 23.98
N ILE A 73 -16.20 6.56 23.17
CA ILE A 73 -15.91 6.36 21.73
C ILE A 73 -14.48 5.96 21.44
N ARG A 74 -13.56 6.12 22.38
CA ARG A 74 -12.15 5.72 22.19
C ARG A 74 -12.00 4.25 21.82
N ARG A 75 -12.91 3.41 22.30
CA ARG A 75 -12.95 1.98 21.96
C ARG A 75 -13.04 1.69 20.46
N TYR A 76 -13.52 2.64 19.65
CA TYR A 76 -13.67 2.46 18.20
C TYR A 76 -12.40 2.78 17.42
N VAL A 77 -11.37 3.38 18.03
CA VAL A 77 -10.15 3.77 17.32
C VAL A 77 -9.42 2.59 16.66
N PRO A 78 -9.35 1.38 17.24
CA PRO A 78 -8.80 0.20 16.55
C PRO A 78 -9.56 -0.17 15.26
N ILE A 79 -10.86 0.00 15.22
CA ILE A 79 -11.66 -0.23 14.01
C ILE A 79 -11.40 0.86 12.97
N VAL A 80 -11.30 2.12 13.40
CA VAL A 80 -10.92 3.25 12.53
C VAL A 80 -9.52 3.05 11.95
N MET A 81 -8.59 2.56 12.74
CA MET A 81 -7.23 2.20 12.31
C MET A 81 -7.26 1.15 11.20
N ILE A 82 -8.03 0.07 11.36
CA ILE A 82 -8.19 -0.96 10.32
C ILE A 82 -8.75 -0.34 9.03
N GLY A 83 -9.78 0.51 9.14
CA GLY A 83 -10.37 1.23 8.01
C GLY A 83 -9.37 2.17 7.32
N THR A 84 -8.59 2.93 8.11
CA THR A 84 -7.59 3.88 7.61
C THR A 84 -6.48 3.17 6.84
N LEU A 85 -5.96 2.06 7.38
CA LEU A 85 -4.96 1.22 6.69
C LEU A 85 -5.56 0.55 5.45
N GLY A 86 -6.81 0.07 5.54
CA GLY A 86 -7.49 -0.61 4.45
C GLY A 86 -7.82 0.27 3.25
N ASP A 87 -8.04 1.55 3.48
CA ASP A 87 -8.28 2.56 2.44
C ASP A 87 -6.98 3.14 1.85
N ALA A 88 -5.84 2.80 2.45
CA ALA A 88 -4.50 3.20 2.02
C ALA A 88 -4.30 4.73 1.91
N VAL A 89 -5.02 5.51 2.70
CA VAL A 89 -4.85 6.97 2.79
C VAL A 89 -3.52 7.33 3.45
N ALA A 90 -3.06 8.56 3.22
CA ALA A 90 -1.78 9.02 3.76
C ALA A 90 -1.75 8.96 5.30
N LEU A 91 -0.75 8.30 5.87
CA LEU A 91 -0.51 8.18 7.31
C LEU A 91 0.22 9.43 7.83
N THR A 92 -0.43 10.58 7.68
CA THR A 92 0.03 11.90 8.15
C THR A 92 -1.08 12.55 8.99
N GLY A 93 -0.73 13.54 9.80
CA GLY A 93 -1.71 14.24 10.63
C GLY A 93 -2.55 13.28 11.49
N ASP A 94 -3.85 13.47 11.48
CA ASP A 94 -4.80 12.72 12.31
C ASP A 94 -4.82 11.21 11.97
N ASN A 95 -4.66 10.84 10.70
CA ASN A 95 -4.58 9.43 10.32
C ASN A 95 -3.42 8.71 11.03
N ARG A 96 -2.25 9.35 11.12
CA ARG A 96 -1.12 8.77 11.82
C ARG A 96 -1.39 8.58 13.30
N ILE A 97 -2.02 9.57 13.93
CA ILE A 97 -2.37 9.52 15.36
C ILE A 97 -3.38 8.38 15.61
N LEU A 98 -4.45 8.32 14.81
CA LEU A 98 -5.48 7.29 14.94
C LEU A 98 -4.91 5.88 14.72
N VAL A 99 -4.04 5.72 13.70
CA VAL A 99 -3.43 4.41 13.43
C VAL A 99 -2.48 4.01 14.53
N LYS A 100 -1.62 4.92 15.02
CA LYS A 100 -0.69 4.63 16.11
C LYS A 100 -1.43 4.24 17.37
N TYR A 101 -2.40 5.05 17.80
CA TYR A 101 -3.22 4.75 18.97
C TYR A 101 -3.98 3.44 18.82
N GLY A 102 -4.61 3.21 17.65
CA GLY A 102 -5.35 1.97 17.39
C GLY A 102 -4.48 0.71 17.42
N MET A 103 -3.22 0.79 17.00
CA MET A 103 -2.25 -0.31 17.10
C MET A 103 -1.84 -0.58 18.56
N GLU A 104 -1.57 0.47 19.32
CA GLU A 104 -1.17 0.36 20.73
C GLU A 104 -2.28 -0.22 21.61
N HIS A 105 -3.54 0.04 21.26
CA HIS A 105 -4.73 -0.34 22.03
C HIS A 105 -5.62 -1.39 21.36
N LEU A 106 -5.07 -2.16 20.41
CA LEU A 106 -5.85 -3.10 19.60
C LEU A 106 -6.55 -4.18 20.42
N SER A 107 -5.94 -4.63 21.52
CA SER A 107 -6.46 -5.66 22.42
C SER A 107 -7.13 -5.12 23.69
N ASP A 108 -7.21 -3.79 23.87
CA ASP A 108 -7.69 -3.22 25.14
C ASP A 108 -9.21 -3.16 25.27
N PHE A 109 -9.92 -3.22 24.14
CA PHE A 109 -11.35 -2.95 24.09
C PHE A 109 -12.23 -4.17 23.83
N GLY A 110 -11.64 -5.37 23.75
CA GLY A 110 -12.38 -6.62 23.62
C GLY A 110 -13.17 -6.74 22.32
N TRP A 111 -12.56 -6.36 21.19
CA TRP A 111 -13.12 -6.58 19.86
C TRP A 111 -12.99 -8.06 19.46
N ILE A 112 -13.89 -8.91 20.00
CA ILE A 112 -13.85 -10.38 19.89
C ILE A 112 -13.61 -10.82 18.43
N GLY A 113 -14.33 -10.24 17.47
CA GLY A 113 -14.17 -10.60 16.05
C GLY A 113 -12.80 -10.27 15.48
N VAL A 114 -12.23 -9.12 15.83
CA VAL A 114 -10.87 -8.71 15.40
C VAL A 114 -9.81 -9.61 16.03
N GLU A 115 -9.91 -9.85 17.33
CA GLU A 115 -8.99 -10.71 18.08
C GLU A 115 -9.02 -12.14 17.55
N THR A 116 -10.20 -12.70 17.32
CA THR A 116 -10.38 -14.04 16.75
C THR A 116 -9.75 -14.14 15.35
N LEU A 117 -9.97 -13.14 14.49
CA LEU A 117 -9.37 -13.15 13.16
C LEU A 117 -7.85 -13.04 13.22
N LEU A 118 -7.30 -12.20 14.10
CA LEU A 118 -5.87 -12.07 14.32
C LEU A 118 -5.24 -13.37 14.84
N GLU A 119 -5.88 -14.02 15.82
CA GLU A 119 -5.42 -15.30 16.36
C GLU A 119 -5.34 -16.37 15.26
N LYS A 120 -6.38 -16.48 14.42
CA LYS A 120 -6.37 -17.41 13.29
C LYS A 120 -5.29 -17.08 12.26
N ILE A 121 -5.07 -15.80 11.93
CA ILE A 121 -4.03 -15.37 10.98
C ILE A 121 -2.64 -15.71 11.51
N THR A 122 -2.38 -15.48 12.79
CA THR A 122 -1.09 -15.73 13.42
C THR A 122 -0.88 -17.18 13.83
N ALA A 123 -1.92 -18.02 13.72
CA ALA A 123 -1.95 -19.38 14.24
C ALA A 123 -1.52 -19.44 15.73
N GLY A 124 -1.97 -18.46 16.51
CA GLY A 124 -1.68 -18.33 17.95
C GLY A 124 -0.24 -17.92 18.28
N LYS A 125 0.59 -17.60 17.28
CA LYS A 125 1.95 -17.11 17.51
C LYS A 125 1.91 -15.64 17.93
N LYS A 126 2.70 -15.28 18.92
CA LYS A 126 2.92 -13.88 19.31
C LYS A 126 3.86 -13.23 18.30
N ASN A 127 3.32 -12.75 17.20
CA ASN A 127 4.05 -11.91 16.27
C ASN A 127 3.78 -10.44 16.61
N ALA A 128 4.76 -9.57 16.35
CA ALA A 128 4.52 -8.14 16.43
C ALA A 128 3.44 -7.76 15.37
N ILE A 129 2.35 -7.17 15.82
CA ILE A 129 1.31 -6.65 14.94
C ILE A 129 1.73 -5.26 14.50
N THR A 130 2.26 -5.15 13.29
CA THR A 130 2.69 -3.90 12.66
C THR A 130 1.61 -3.36 11.73
N SER A 131 1.70 -2.09 11.32
CA SER A 131 0.81 -1.54 10.28
C SER A 131 0.89 -2.34 8.98
N THR A 132 2.08 -2.79 8.60
CA THR A 132 2.32 -3.67 7.46
C THR A 132 1.60 -5.00 7.63
N PHE A 133 1.66 -5.61 8.82
CA PHE A 133 0.93 -6.86 9.11
C PHE A 133 -0.59 -6.68 8.93
N ILE A 134 -1.15 -5.62 9.50
CA ILE A 134 -2.59 -5.34 9.36
C ILE A 134 -2.96 -5.14 7.90
N LEU A 135 -2.19 -4.34 7.15
CA LEU A 135 -2.44 -4.03 5.75
C LEU A 135 -2.39 -5.27 4.83
N PHE A 136 -1.43 -6.17 5.04
CA PHE A 136 -1.22 -7.30 4.13
C PHE A 136 -1.86 -8.61 4.61
N TYR A 137 -2.14 -8.76 5.90
CA TYR A 137 -2.69 -10.00 6.44
C TYR A 137 -4.12 -9.87 6.97
N LEU A 138 -4.49 -8.81 7.66
CA LEU A 138 -5.84 -8.63 8.21
C LEU A 138 -6.80 -8.05 7.16
N VAL A 139 -6.48 -6.88 6.62
CA VAL A 139 -7.32 -6.12 5.67
C VAL A 139 -7.74 -6.94 4.45
N PRO A 140 -6.88 -7.76 3.80
CA PRO A 140 -7.31 -8.54 2.64
C PRO A 140 -8.41 -9.56 2.95
N LYS A 141 -8.49 -10.10 4.17
CA LYS A 141 -9.54 -11.04 4.57
C LYS A 141 -10.88 -10.33 4.73
N LEU A 142 -10.88 -9.15 5.34
CA LEU A 142 -12.09 -8.33 5.45
C LEU A 142 -12.58 -7.86 4.06
N ASN A 143 -11.65 -7.40 3.21
CA ASN A 143 -11.98 -6.91 1.87
C ASN A 143 -12.43 -8.02 0.91
N ALA A 144 -12.04 -9.29 1.13
CA ALA A 144 -12.43 -10.41 0.27
C ALA A 144 -13.95 -10.59 0.21
N ALA A 145 -14.65 -10.38 1.34
CA ALA A 145 -16.10 -10.45 1.43
C ALA A 145 -16.80 -9.51 0.43
N GLY A 146 -16.35 -8.26 0.33
CA GLY A 146 -16.92 -7.29 -0.59
C GLY A 146 -16.51 -7.50 -2.06
N ARG A 147 -15.50 -8.32 -2.33
CA ARG A 147 -15.02 -8.59 -3.70
C ARG A 147 -15.71 -9.78 -4.35
N LEU A 148 -15.92 -10.86 -3.60
CA LEU A 148 -16.47 -12.12 -4.12
C LEU A 148 -17.91 -12.40 -3.66
N GLY A 149 -18.42 -11.65 -2.68
CA GLY A 149 -19.70 -11.92 -2.08
C GLY A 149 -20.34 -10.72 -1.43
N ASN A 150 -20.70 -10.86 -0.17
CA ASN A 150 -21.39 -9.86 0.61
C ASN A 150 -20.51 -9.36 1.76
N ALA A 151 -20.26 -8.05 1.81
CA ALA A 151 -19.50 -7.38 2.86
C ALA A 151 -20.14 -7.52 4.26
N GLU A 152 -21.40 -7.92 4.35
CA GLU A 152 -22.14 -8.15 5.59
C GLU A 152 -21.40 -9.07 6.57
N ARG A 153 -20.71 -10.11 6.07
CA ARG A 153 -19.96 -11.03 6.94
C ARG A 153 -18.77 -10.35 7.62
N ALA A 154 -18.05 -9.49 6.90
CA ALA A 154 -16.96 -8.72 7.49
C ALA A 154 -17.48 -7.72 8.52
N PHE A 155 -18.62 -7.06 8.24
CA PHE A 155 -19.27 -6.16 9.17
C PHE A 155 -19.71 -6.91 10.46
N ARG A 156 -20.42 -8.04 10.32
CA ARG A 156 -20.85 -8.86 11.45
C ARG A 156 -19.68 -9.34 12.30
N LEU A 157 -18.57 -9.76 11.67
CA LEU A 157 -17.37 -10.13 12.42
C LEU A 157 -16.86 -8.95 13.26
N LEU A 158 -16.77 -7.75 12.68
CA LEU A 158 -16.26 -6.58 13.40
C LEU A 158 -17.09 -6.17 14.60
N ILE A 159 -18.41 -6.41 14.58
CA ILE A 159 -19.34 -6.05 15.67
C ILE A 159 -19.76 -7.23 16.54
N SER A 160 -19.30 -8.44 16.26
CA SER A 160 -19.73 -9.65 16.99
C SER A 160 -19.27 -9.59 18.44
N GLU A 161 -20.22 -9.88 19.35
CA GLU A 161 -19.98 -10.06 20.78
C GLU A 161 -19.99 -11.54 21.18
N ASP A 162 -20.28 -12.44 20.22
CA ASP A 162 -20.32 -13.89 20.41
C ASP A 162 -19.04 -14.54 19.85
N ALA A 163 -18.29 -15.23 20.72
CA ALA A 163 -17.05 -15.87 20.35
C ALA A 163 -17.22 -17.00 19.32
N GLN A 164 -18.33 -17.76 19.38
CA GLN A 164 -18.58 -18.84 18.44
C GLN A 164 -18.97 -18.31 17.06
N GLU A 165 -19.79 -17.25 17.01
CA GLU A 165 -20.09 -16.53 15.77
C GLU A 165 -18.80 -15.95 15.16
N ALA A 166 -17.96 -15.29 15.96
CA ALA A 166 -16.70 -14.71 15.52
C ALA A 166 -15.75 -15.75 14.90
N VAL A 167 -15.66 -16.95 15.51
CA VAL A 167 -14.86 -18.07 14.96
C VAL A 167 -15.40 -18.47 13.59
N THR A 168 -16.70 -18.67 13.45
CA THR A 168 -17.34 -19.10 12.20
C THR A 168 -17.10 -18.06 11.08
N LEU A 169 -17.38 -16.78 11.37
CA LEU A 169 -17.21 -15.68 10.42
C LEU A 169 -15.74 -15.48 10.01
N ALA A 170 -14.80 -15.62 10.95
CA ALA A 170 -13.38 -15.53 10.65
C ALA A 170 -12.91 -16.65 9.71
N GLU A 171 -13.39 -17.89 9.91
CA GLU A 171 -13.09 -19.02 9.02
C GLU A 171 -13.67 -18.83 7.62
N GLU A 172 -14.92 -18.35 7.52
CA GLU A 172 -15.54 -18.02 6.24
C GLU A 172 -14.76 -16.95 5.48
N LEU A 173 -14.34 -15.86 6.14
CA LEU A 173 -13.56 -14.79 5.53
C LEU A 173 -12.16 -15.25 5.09
N MET A 174 -11.51 -16.12 5.86
CA MET A 174 -10.24 -16.72 5.47
C MET A 174 -10.38 -17.61 4.23
N ALA A 175 -11.42 -18.45 4.19
CA ALA A 175 -11.72 -19.30 3.04
C ALA A 175 -12.05 -18.46 1.79
N GLU A 176 -12.83 -17.39 1.96
CA GLU A 176 -13.18 -16.49 0.87
C GLU A 176 -11.95 -15.73 0.33
N ASN A 177 -11.04 -15.27 1.20
CA ASN A 177 -9.79 -14.68 0.75
C ASN A 177 -8.91 -15.69 -0.01
N THR A 178 -8.86 -16.95 0.42
CA THR A 178 -8.14 -18.01 -0.30
C THR A 178 -8.73 -18.21 -1.69
N ARG A 179 -10.07 -18.28 -1.80
CA ARG A 179 -10.76 -18.36 -3.09
C ARG A 179 -10.48 -17.14 -3.98
N ARG A 180 -10.51 -15.94 -3.40
CA ARG A 180 -10.15 -14.72 -4.14
C ARG A 180 -8.72 -14.77 -4.68
N GLN A 181 -7.75 -15.24 -3.89
CA GLN A 181 -6.37 -15.39 -4.32
C GLN A 181 -6.21 -16.41 -5.46
N ALA A 182 -6.93 -17.53 -5.39
CA ALA A 182 -6.93 -18.53 -6.47
C ALA A 182 -7.51 -17.94 -7.76
N THR A 183 -8.66 -17.25 -7.68
CA THR A 183 -9.28 -16.55 -8.83
C THR A 183 -8.35 -15.47 -9.38
N GLU A 184 -7.68 -14.68 -8.52
CA GLU A 184 -6.68 -13.68 -8.93
C GLU A 184 -5.56 -14.33 -9.72
N ALA A 185 -4.96 -15.41 -9.21
CA ALA A 185 -3.85 -16.12 -9.86
C ALA A 185 -4.25 -16.68 -11.24
N GLU A 186 -5.43 -17.29 -11.33
CA GLU A 186 -5.97 -17.82 -12.57
C GLU A 186 -6.17 -16.71 -13.63
N ILE A 187 -6.79 -15.59 -13.23
CA ILE A 187 -7.04 -14.47 -14.16
C ILE A 187 -5.71 -13.82 -14.56
N VAL A 188 -4.75 -13.67 -13.66
CA VAL A 188 -3.42 -13.12 -13.97
C VAL A 188 -2.72 -13.99 -15.00
N GLU A 189 -2.75 -15.32 -14.85
CA GLU A 189 -2.16 -16.26 -15.80
C GLU A 189 -2.82 -16.12 -17.18
N LYS A 190 -4.16 -16.14 -17.24
CA LYS A 190 -4.90 -15.95 -18.48
C LYS A 190 -4.63 -14.59 -19.13
N ALA A 191 -4.60 -13.51 -18.36
CA ALA A 191 -4.37 -12.15 -18.85
C ALA A 191 -2.95 -11.95 -19.43
N MET A 192 -2.00 -12.80 -19.06
CA MET A 192 -0.64 -12.81 -19.60
C MET A 192 -0.49 -13.60 -20.90
N GLN A 193 -1.45 -14.46 -21.23
CA GLN A 193 -1.42 -15.23 -22.49
C GLN A 193 -1.66 -14.31 -23.68
N ALA A 194 -0.97 -14.60 -24.80
CA ALA A 194 -1.00 -13.75 -26.00
C ALA A 194 -2.41 -13.60 -26.59
N GLU A 195 -3.27 -14.60 -26.42
CA GLU A 195 -4.67 -14.60 -26.89
C GLU A 195 -5.55 -13.58 -26.13
N ASN A 196 -5.25 -13.30 -24.88
CA ASN A 196 -6.01 -12.36 -24.04
C ASN A 196 -5.34 -10.99 -23.94
N ARG A 197 -4.02 -10.91 -24.08
CA ARG A 197 -3.26 -9.65 -24.11
C ARG A 197 -3.27 -9.09 -25.52
N ILE A 198 -4.13 -8.14 -25.77
CA ILE A 198 -4.34 -7.55 -27.11
C ILE A 198 -3.36 -6.43 -27.49
N THR A 199 -2.48 -6.04 -26.56
CA THR A 199 -1.40 -5.07 -26.78
C THR A 199 -0.05 -5.77 -26.99
N THR A 200 0.84 -5.10 -27.72
CA THR A 200 2.21 -5.54 -28.02
C THR A 200 3.22 -4.91 -27.05
N GLU A 201 4.50 -5.26 -27.20
CA GLU A 201 5.59 -4.63 -26.44
C GLU A 201 5.80 -3.15 -26.82
N GLU A 202 5.39 -2.74 -28.03
CA GLU A 202 5.52 -1.37 -28.54
C GLU A 202 4.43 -0.45 -27.98
N ASP A 203 3.28 -1.01 -27.55
CA ASP A 203 2.20 -0.22 -26.97
C ASP A 203 2.61 0.37 -25.61
N ALA A 204 2.22 1.61 -25.38
CA ALA A 204 2.50 2.33 -24.13
C ALA A 204 1.71 1.81 -22.93
N VAL A 205 0.66 1.02 -23.21
CA VAL A 205 -0.24 0.46 -22.20
C VAL A 205 -0.36 -1.05 -22.38
N VAL A 206 -0.78 -1.75 -21.33
CA VAL A 206 -1.14 -3.17 -21.38
C VAL A 206 -2.65 -3.29 -21.27
N ILE A 207 -3.27 -3.94 -22.26
CA ILE A 207 -4.70 -4.24 -22.23
C ILE A 207 -4.90 -5.74 -22.36
N ALA A 208 -5.54 -6.33 -21.36
CA ALA A 208 -5.98 -7.70 -21.37
C ALA A 208 -7.52 -7.75 -21.41
N VAL A 209 -8.06 -8.63 -22.27
CA VAL A 209 -9.49 -8.80 -22.45
C VAL A 209 -9.85 -10.26 -22.27
N GLY A 210 -10.81 -10.55 -21.44
CA GLY A 210 -11.29 -11.91 -21.22
C GLY A 210 -12.80 -12.00 -21.09
N GLU A 211 -13.26 -13.23 -20.95
CA GLU A 211 -14.66 -13.57 -20.70
C GLU A 211 -14.75 -14.25 -19.35
N ASP A 212 -15.85 -14.10 -18.64
CA ASP A 212 -16.11 -14.73 -17.35
C ASP A 212 -15.10 -14.40 -16.22
N TRP A 213 -14.33 -13.32 -16.35
CA TRP A 213 -13.46 -12.85 -15.29
C TRP A 213 -14.25 -12.11 -14.21
N HIS A 214 -13.98 -12.44 -12.96
CA HIS A 214 -14.75 -11.87 -11.85
C HIS A 214 -14.49 -10.36 -11.67
N PRO A 215 -15.52 -9.48 -11.76
CA PRO A 215 -15.36 -8.02 -11.76
C PRO A 215 -14.74 -7.49 -10.45
N GLY A 216 -14.97 -8.14 -9.31
CA GLY A 216 -14.37 -7.78 -8.03
C GLY A 216 -12.86 -8.05 -7.93
N VAL A 217 -12.28 -8.79 -8.90
CA VAL A 217 -10.86 -9.21 -8.89
C VAL A 217 -10.04 -8.50 -9.97
N ILE A 218 -10.65 -8.12 -11.11
CA ILE A 218 -9.91 -7.55 -12.25
C ILE A 218 -9.09 -6.30 -11.89
N GLY A 219 -9.51 -5.51 -10.89
CA GLY A 219 -8.73 -4.37 -10.41
C GLY A 219 -7.41 -4.76 -9.75
N ILE A 220 -7.36 -5.93 -9.10
CA ILE A 220 -6.13 -6.48 -8.53
C ILE A 220 -5.25 -7.03 -9.65
N VAL A 221 -5.85 -7.71 -10.62
CA VAL A 221 -5.15 -8.20 -11.82
C VAL A 221 -4.50 -7.04 -12.58
N ALA A 222 -5.21 -5.93 -12.77
CA ALA A 222 -4.65 -4.74 -13.39
C ALA A 222 -3.40 -4.23 -12.64
N SER A 223 -3.42 -4.22 -11.29
CA SER A 223 -2.23 -3.88 -10.49
C SER A 223 -1.06 -4.84 -10.76
N ARG A 224 -1.32 -6.16 -10.82
CA ARG A 224 -0.28 -7.16 -11.12
C ARG A 224 0.34 -7.00 -12.50
N LEU A 225 -0.48 -6.67 -13.50
CA LEU A 225 0.03 -6.38 -14.84
C LEU A 225 0.87 -5.09 -14.84
N THR A 226 0.41 -4.05 -14.15
CA THR A 226 1.15 -2.79 -14.01
C THR A 226 2.50 -3.01 -13.32
N GLU A 227 2.55 -3.77 -12.24
CA GLU A 227 3.78 -4.15 -11.54
C GLU A 227 4.75 -4.94 -12.46
N LYS A 228 4.21 -5.90 -13.23
CA LYS A 228 5.03 -6.77 -14.08
C LYS A 228 5.60 -6.04 -15.29
N TYR A 229 4.78 -5.22 -15.96
CA TYR A 229 5.17 -4.59 -17.23
C TYR A 229 5.69 -3.16 -17.08
N GLY A 230 5.57 -2.54 -15.90
CA GLY A 230 5.93 -1.14 -15.69
C GLY A 230 5.10 -0.15 -16.52
N LYS A 231 3.92 -0.56 -16.99
CA LYS A 231 3.04 0.21 -17.88
C LYS A 231 1.64 0.33 -17.29
N PRO A 232 0.89 1.41 -17.61
CA PRO A 232 -0.53 1.48 -17.29
C PRO A 232 -1.25 0.27 -17.85
N SER A 233 -2.05 -0.40 -17.02
CA SER A 233 -2.68 -1.67 -17.38
C SER A 233 -4.18 -1.64 -17.20
N PHE A 234 -4.89 -2.17 -18.20
CA PHE A 234 -6.34 -2.26 -18.25
C PHE A 234 -6.75 -3.74 -18.35
N VAL A 235 -7.67 -4.15 -17.51
CA VAL A 235 -8.26 -5.49 -17.56
C VAL A 235 -9.74 -5.36 -17.84
N LEU A 236 -10.17 -5.87 -18.98
CA LEU A 236 -11.52 -5.74 -19.51
C LEU A 236 -12.22 -7.10 -19.51
N VAL A 237 -13.49 -7.12 -19.16
CA VAL A 237 -14.35 -8.29 -19.20
C VAL A 237 -15.46 -8.04 -20.22
N LYS A 238 -15.53 -8.88 -21.24
CA LYS A 238 -16.61 -8.79 -22.23
C LYS A 238 -17.95 -9.18 -21.61
N GLU A 239 -18.97 -8.42 -21.94
CA GLU A 239 -20.34 -8.65 -21.57
C GLU A 239 -21.14 -9.17 -22.77
N PRO A 240 -22.25 -9.90 -22.56
CA PRO A 240 -23.08 -10.43 -23.66
C PRO A 240 -23.71 -9.35 -24.57
N ASP A 241 -23.82 -8.11 -24.06
CA ASP A 241 -24.39 -6.98 -24.79
C ASP A 241 -23.42 -6.30 -25.80
N GLY A 242 -22.23 -6.86 -25.98
CA GLY A 242 -21.19 -6.32 -26.86
C GLY A 242 -20.36 -5.20 -26.23
N THR A 243 -20.55 -4.94 -24.94
CA THR A 243 -19.68 -4.04 -24.17
C THR A 243 -18.58 -4.81 -23.45
N ALA A 244 -17.61 -4.08 -22.94
CA ALA A 244 -16.61 -4.59 -21.99
C ALA A 244 -16.49 -3.64 -20.80
N LYS A 245 -16.54 -4.20 -19.59
CA LYS A 245 -16.31 -3.47 -18.35
C LYS A 245 -14.90 -3.71 -17.87
N GLY A 246 -14.23 -2.67 -17.37
CA GLY A 246 -12.84 -2.80 -17.00
C GLY A 246 -12.42 -2.01 -15.79
N SER A 247 -11.27 -2.42 -15.29
CA SER A 247 -10.52 -1.72 -14.26
C SER A 247 -9.11 -1.43 -14.76
N ALA A 248 -8.60 -0.24 -14.44
CA ALA A 248 -7.28 0.19 -14.85
C ALA A 248 -6.43 0.59 -13.64
N ARG A 249 -5.12 0.39 -13.78
CA ARG A 249 -4.10 0.85 -12.84
C ARG A 249 -2.99 1.53 -13.61
N SER A 250 -2.36 2.52 -12.97
CA SER A 250 -1.34 3.36 -13.61
C SER A 250 0.03 3.24 -12.97
N VAL A 251 0.98 3.83 -13.66
CA VAL A 251 2.34 4.12 -13.18
C VAL A 251 2.50 5.62 -12.93
N LYS A 252 3.49 6.01 -12.14
CA LYS A 252 3.82 7.42 -11.92
C LYS A 252 4.06 8.13 -13.25
N GLY A 253 3.39 9.28 -13.44
CA GLY A 253 3.53 10.09 -14.66
C GLY A 253 2.48 9.84 -15.74
N PHE A 254 1.65 8.78 -15.64
CA PHE A 254 0.52 8.57 -16.54
C PHE A 254 -0.80 8.79 -15.78
N ASN A 255 -1.52 9.84 -16.12
CA ASN A 255 -2.78 10.17 -15.46
C ASN A 255 -3.96 9.47 -16.16
N LEU A 256 -4.48 8.39 -15.56
CA LEU A 256 -5.61 7.63 -16.11
C LEU A 256 -6.86 8.49 -16.34
N HIS A 257 -7.19 9.35 -15.39
CA HIS A 257 -8.40 10.16 -15.53
C HIS A 257 -8.34 11.08 -16.75
N LYS A 258 -7.18 11.73 -16.98
CA LYS A 258 -6.99 12.58 -18.17
C LYS A 258 -6.99 11.75 -19.45
N ALA A 259 -6.27 10.62 -19.49
CA ALA A 259 -6.23 9.73 -20.65
C ALA A 259 -7.63 9.22 -21.04
N LEU A 260 -8.45 8.84 -20.06
CA LEU A 260 -9.84 8.43 -20.29
C LEU A 260 -10.71 9.61 -20.74
N SER A 261 -10.49 10.81 -20.19
CA SER A 261 -11.21 12.01 -20.61
C SER A 261 -10.94 12.38 -22.07
N GLU A 262 -9.69 12.25 -22.54
CA GLU A 262 -9.32 12.48 -23.94
C GLU A 262 -9.85 11.39 -24.89
N SER A 263 -10.15 10.21 -24.34
CA SER A 263 -10.74 9.10 -25.08
C SER A 263 -12.26 8.98 -24.87
N ALA A 264 -12.92 9.99 -24.29
CA ALA A 264 -14.32 9.93 -23.85
C ALA A 264 -15.31 9.52 -24.94
N GLU A 265 -15.07 9.90 -26.20
CA GLU A 265 -15.93 9.56 -27.33
C GLU A 265 -15.96 8.04 -27.66
N LEU A 266 -14.93 7.30 -27.22
CA LEU A 266 -14.82 5.85 -27.41
C LEU A 266 -15.45 5.06 -26.26
N LEU A 267 -15.76 5.71 -25.15
CA LEU A 267 -16.19 5.11 -23.89
C LEU A 267 -17.69 5.34 -23.65
N GLU A 268 -18.38 4.32 -23.16
CA GLU A 268 -19.77 4.44 -22.71
C GLU A 268 -19.85 5.17 -21.35
N ARG A 269 -18.90 4.89 -20.48
CA ARG A 269 -18.73 5.56 -19.19
C ARG A 269 -17.34 5.27 -18.62
N PHE A 270 -16.83 6.19 -17.84
CA PHE A 270 -15.60 6.02 -17.10
C PHE A 270 -15.62 6.86 -15.83
N GLY A 271 -14.70 6.56 -14.92
CA GLY A 271 -14.48 7.34 -13.69
C GLY A 271 -13.30 6.80 -12.93
N GLY A 272 -12.76 7.64 -12.04
CA GLY A 272 -11.59 7.28 -11.23
C GLY A 272 -10.68 8.47 -11.01
N HIS A 273 -9.44 8.14 -10.67
CA HIS A 273 -8.38 9.07 -10.33
C HIS A 273 -7.15 8.84 -11.21
N GLU A 274 -6.07 9.54 -10.91
CA GLU A 274 -4.81 9.43 -11.64
C GLU A 274 -4.27 8.00 -11.72
N MET A 275 -4.31 7.25 -10.61
CA MET A 275 -3.66 5.94 -10.48
C MET A 275 -4.61 4.75 -10.63
N ALA A 276 -5.91 4.96 -10.57
CA ALA A 276 -6.90 3.88 -10.65
C ALA A 276 -8.20 4.39 -11.28
N ALA A 277 -8.76 3.63 -12.22
CA ALA A 277 -10.00 3.98 -12.90
C ALA A 277 -10.81 2.75 -13.25
N GLY A 278 -12.12 2.97 -13.46
CA GLY A 278 -13.05 2.02 -14.06
C GLY A 278 -13.60 2.57 -15.36
N LEU A 279 -13.94 1.69 -16.29
CA LEU A 279 -14.49 2.07 -17.59
C LEU A 279 -15.46 1.03 -18.12
N CYS A 280 -16.30 1.49 -19.03
CA CYS A 280 -17.14 0.64 -19.90
C CYS A 280 -16.94 1.10 -21.34
N ILE A 281 -16.70 0.17 -22.26
CA ILE A 281 -16.36 0.43 -23.65
C ILE A 281 -17.05 -0.61 -24.55
N LYS A 282 -17.44 -0.25 -25.76
CA LYS A 282 -17.85 -1.23 -26.76
C LYS A 282 -16.64 -2.05 -27.23
N VAL A 283 -16.82 -3.34 -27.41
CA VAL A 283 -15.74 -4.24 -27.86
C VAL A 283 -15.09 -3.75 -29.16
N GLU A 284 -15.89 -3.23 -30.10
CA GLU A 284 -15.42 -2.66 -31.36
C GLU A 284 -14.51 -1.43 -31.20
N ASN A 285 -14.65 -0.67 -30.11
CA ASN A 285 -13.88 0.52 -29.83
C ASN A 285 -12.55 0.23 -29.12
N ILE A 286 -12.27 -1.01 -28.71
CA ILE A 286 -11.07 -1.32 -27.92
C ILE A 286 -9.79 -1.01 -28.72
N ARG A 287 -9.75 -1.33 -30.03
CA ARG A 287 -8.55 -1.03 -30.84
C ARG A 287 -8.34 0.47 -31.02
N PRO A 288 -9.35 1.29 -31.45
CA PRO A 288 -9.23 2.75 -31.45
C PRO A 288 -8.83 3.34 -30.09
N PHE A 289 -9.28 2.72 -28.99
CA PHE A 289 -8.91 3.15 -27.63
C PHE A 289 -7.43 2.93 -27.33
N ILE A 290 -6.83 1.80 -27.76
CA ILE A 290 -5.38 1.58 -27.65
C ILE A 290 -4.62 2.68 -28.39
N ASP A 291 -5.03 3.00 -29.61
CA ASP A 291 -4.38 4.02 -30.43
C ASP A 291 -4.46 5.41 -29.78
N SER A 292 -5.61 5.73 -29.16
CA SER A 292 -5.80 6.97 -28.40
C SER A 292 -4.88 7.02 -27.16
N LEU A 293 -4.77 5.91 -26.41
CA LEU A 293 -3.89 5.84 -25.24
C LEU A 293 -2.40 5.93 -25.61
N ASN A 294 -2.00 5.32 -26.72
CA ASN A 294 -0.65 5.43 -27.26
C ASN A 294 -0.32 6.88 -27.66
N LYS A 295 -1.25 7.58 -28.31
CA LYS A 295 -1.12 9.00 -28.62
C LYS A 295 -0.99 9.85 -27.38
N TYR A 296 -1.87 9.66 -26.41
CA TYR A 296 -1.80 10.33 -25.11
C TYR A 296 -0.43 10.12 -24.44
N SER A 297 0.03 8.86 -24.41
CA SER A 297 1.33 8.52 -23.86
C SER A 297 2.48 9.25 -24.57
N ALA A 298 2.49 9.28 -25.88
CA ALA A 298 3.52 9.97 -26.67
C ALA A 298 3.57 11.48 -26.39
N GLU A 299 2.41 12.11 -26.13
CA GLU A 299 2.30 13.53 -25.88
C GLU A 299 2.70 13.92 -24.44
N TYR A 300 2.30 13.10 -23.45
CA TYR A 300 2.42 13.44 -22.02
C TYR A 300 3.49 12.65 -21.26
N SER A 301 4.06 11.58 -21.87
CA SER A 301 4.93 10.65 -21.15
C SER A 301 6.41 10.74 -21.48
N LYS A 302 7.00 11.92 -21.43
CA LYS A 302 8.47 12.03 -21.34
C LYS A 302 9.05 11.25 -20.13
N TYR A 303 8.20 10.81 -19.21
CA TYR A 303 8.55 10.24 -17.90
C TYR A 303 8.27 8.73 -17.78
N ILE A 304 7.55 8.09 -18.72
CA ILE A 304 7.16 6.65 -18.60
C ILE A 304 8.32 5.72 -19.01
N LEU A 305 9.32 6.21 -19.69
CA LEU A 305 10.47 5.42 -20.19
C LEU A 305 11.66 5.37 -19.24
N GLU A 306 11.61 6.09 -18.11
CA GLU A 306 12.65 5.94 -17.09
C GLU A 306 12.38 4.66 -16.28
N PRO A 307 13.39 3.78 -16.11
CA PRO A 307 13.25 2.63 -15.24
C PRO A 307 12.84 3.11 -13.83
N PRO A 308 12.02 2.36 -13.11
CA PRO A 308 11.59 2.76 -11.78
C PRO A 308 12.81 2.96 -10.87
N ASN A 309 13.02 4.19 -10.44
CA ASN A 309 14.10 4.52 -9.51
C ASN A 309 13.71 4.05 -8.09
N LEU A 310 14.60 3.31 -7.46
CA LEU A 310 14.48 2.94 -6.05
C LEU A 310 15.06 4.08 -5.20
N GLU A 311 14.21 4.78 -4.46
CA GLU A 311 14.65 5.84 -3.55
C GLU A 311 15.32 5.19 -2.33
N ILE A 312 16.54 5.60 -2.01
CA ILE A 312 17.32 5.14 -0.85
C ILE A 312 17.40 6.30 0.15
N ASP A 313 16.94 6.06 1.38
CA ASP A 313 16.93 7.07 2.43
C ASP A 313 18.31 7.29 3.07
N ALA A 314 19.10 6.20 3.22
CA ALA A 314 20.45 6.28 3.75
C ALA A 314 21.33 5.15 3.24
N VAL A 315 22.64 5.46 3.14
CA VAL A 315 23.71 4.48 2.90
C VAL A 315 24.43 4.26 4.23
N ILE A 316 24.56 3.00 4.62
CA ILE A 316 25.14 2.61 5.93
C ILE A 316 26.16 1.49 5.76
N LEU A 317 26.99 1.34 6.80
CA LEU A 317 27.90 0.21 6.94
C LEU A 317 27.23 -0.92 7.75
N PRO A 318 27.64 -2.19 7.57
CA PRO A 318 27.06 -3.32 8.30
C PRO A 318 27.10 -3.19 9.83
N GLU A 319 28.13 -2.58 10.37
CA GLU A 319 28.30 -2.33 11.81
C GLU A 319 27.31 -1.31 12.40
N GLU A 320 26.73 -0.46 11.56
CA GLU A 320 25.70 0.52 11.96
C GLU A 320 24.31 -0.12 12.08
N LEU A 321 24.13 -1.30 11.47
CA LEU A 321 22.85 -2.02 11.44
C LEU A 321 22.69 -2.93 12.66
N THR A 322 22.59 -2.33 13.81
CA THR A 322 22.41 -3.03 15.11
C THR A 322 20.94 -3.20 15.46
N VAL A 323 20.63 -4.10 16.40
CA VAL A 323 19.26 -4.26 16.95
C VAL A 323 18.75 -2.91 17.49
N GLU A 324 19.59 -2.14 18.15
CA GLU A 324 19.21 -0.82 18.69
C GLU A 324 18.88 0.16 17.57
N THR A 325 19.69 0.22 16.50
CA THR A 325 19.43 1.09 15.34
C THR A 325 18.09 0.75 14.69
N VAL A 326 17.83 -0.55 14.47
CA VAL A 326 16.57 -1.00 13.84
C VAL A 326 15.38 -0.77 14.76
N ALA A 327 15.52 -0.94 16.07
CA ALA A 327 14.47 -0.60 17.03
C ALA A 327 14.10 0.90 16.95
N ARG A 328 15.11 1.79 16.83
CA ARG A 328 14.88 3.23 16.66
C ARG A 328 14.20 3.56 15.32
N ILE A 329 14.55 2.86 14.25
CA ILE A 329 13.86 3.01 12.96
C ILE A 329 12.39 2.58 13.11
N SER A 330 12.12 1.51 13.87
CA SER A 330 10.75 1.03 14.11
C SER A 330 9.87 2.02 14.90
N GLU A 331 10.44 2.96 15.64
CA GLU A 331 9.68 4.05 16.29
C GLU A 331 9.00 4.99 15.29
N LEU A 332 9.43 4.98 14.01
CA LEU A 332 8.79 5.71 12.92
C LEU A 332 7.46 5.09 12.47
N GLU A 333 7.12 3.88 12.89
CA GLU A 333 5.79 3.30 12.62
C GLU A 333 4.65 4.21 13.15
N PRO A 334 3.45 4.09 12.58
CA PRO A 334 3.00 3.16 11.53
C PRO A 334 3.49 3.53 10.13
N TYR A 335 3.93 2.51 9.37
CA TYR A 335 4.33 2.68 7.98
C TYR A 335 3.15 2.49 7.02
N GLY A 336 3.18 3.25 5.92
CA GLY A 336 2.17 3.18 4.86
C GLY A 336 2.28 4.35 3.89
N SER A 337 1.19 4.65 3.19
CA SER A 337 1.15 5.80 2.30
C SER A 337 1.52 7.10 3.04
N GLY A 338 2.37 7.94 2.47
CA GLY A 338 2.83 9.19 3.07
C GLY A 338 3.83 9.07 4.23
N ASN A 339 4.06 7.84 4.74
CA ASN A 339 5.11 7.51 5.71
C ASN A 339 5.70 6.12 5.38
N PRO A 340 6.45 5.97 4.29
CA PRO A 340 7.02 4.68 3.89
C PRO A 340 8.09 4.23 4.90
N GLN A 341 8.25 2.89 5.01
CA GLN A 341 9.36 2.33 5.75
C GLN A 341 10.68 2.74 5.10
N PRO A 342 11.68 3.21 5.88
CA PRO A 342 12.97 3.61 5.35
C PRO A 342 13.67 2.51 4.55
N VAL A 343 14.23 2.90 3.42
CA VAL A 343 15.01 2.05 2.53
C VAL A 343 16.48 2.37 2.72
N LEU A 344 17.27 1.38 3.11
CA LEU A 344 18.70 1.52 3.38
C LEU A 344 19.51 0.81 2.30
N CYS A 345 20.68 1.37 1.97
CA CYS A 345 21.70 0.67 1.21
C CYS A 345 22.84 0.28 2.15
N VAL A 346 23.03 -1.02 2.35
CA VAL A 346 24.12 -1.58 3.16
C VAL A 346 25.27 -1.93 2.23
N ARG A 347 26.44 -1.31 2.41
CA ARG A 347 27.64 -1.55 1.61
C ARG A 347 28.58 -2.58 2.24
N ASN A 348 29.56 -3.02 1.48
CA ASN A 348 30.64 -3.89 1.93
C ASN A 348 30.17 -5.23 2.49
N LEU A 349 29.13 -5.79 1.88
CA LEU A 349 28.64 -7.13 2.18
C LEU A 349 29.20 -8.16 1.21
N GLN A 350 29.34 -9.40 1.67
CA GLN A 350 29.63 -10.57 0.84
C GLN A 350 28.49 -11.56 1.00
N ILE A 351 28.15 -12.27 -0.07
CA ILE A 351 27.10 -13.29 -0.02
C ILE A 351 27.69 -14.58 0.55
N ASN A 352 27.24 -14.96 1.73
CA ASN A 352 27.65 -16.21 2.37
C ASN A 352 26.77 -17.37 1.93
N HIS A 353 25.46 -17.13 1.78
CA HIS A 353 24.49 -18.16 1.37
C HIS A 353 23.36 -17.55 0.56
N CYS A 354 22.91 -18.29 -0.47
CA CYS A 354 21.74 -17.95 -1.27
C CYS A 354 21.00 -19.23 -1.64
N ALA A 355 19.72 -19.34 -1.27
CA ALA A 355 18.88 -20.49 -1.57
C ALA A 355 17.44 -20.07 -1.87
N LYS A 356 16.81 -20.80 -2.80
CA LYS A 356 15.37 -20.67 -3.05
C LYS A 356 14.57 -21.19 -1.85
N VAL A 357 13.53 -20.44 -1.48
CA VAL A 357 12.58 -20.79 -0.41
C VAL A 357 11.16 -20.48 -0.83
N GLY A 358 10.20 -20.99 -0.06
CA GLY A 358 8.77 -20.84 -0.36
C GLY A 358 8.28 -21.81 -1.42
N GLU A 359 7.00 -21.75 -1.69
CA GLU A 359 6.35 -22.59 -2.70
C GLU A 359 6.95 -22.31 -4.09
N ASN A 360 7.32 -23.38 -4.80
CA ASN A 360 7.98 -23.34 -6.11
C ASN A 360 9.30 -22.54 -6.16
N GLY A 361 9.96 -22.30 -5.01
CA GLY A 361 11.20 -21.54 -4.98
C GLY A 361 11.05 -20.08 -5.39
N LYS A 362 9.90 -19.48 -5.09
CA LYS A 362 9.53 -18.11 -5.50
C LYS A 362 10.40 -17.02 -4.85
N HIS A 363 10.92 -17.28 -3.64
CA HIS A 363 11.69 -16.33 -2.86
C HIS A 363 13.14 -16.77 -2.73
N LEU A 364 14.03 -15.87 -2.32
CA LEU A 364 15.40 -16.20 -1.94
C LEU A 364 15.61 -15.94 -0.45
N LYS A 365 16.23 -16.89 0.24
CA LYS A 365 16.84 -16.67 1.53
C LYS A 365 18.32 -16.40 1.31
N LEU A 366 18.80 -15.30 1.89
CA LEU A 366 20.16 -14.81 1.75
C LEU A 366 20.80 -14.71 3.14
N THR A 367 22.08 -14.98 3.23
CA THR A 367 22.89 -14.64 4.40
C THR A 367 24.10 -13.86 3.89
N PHE A 368 24.29 -12.70 4.42
CA PHE A 368 25.41 -11.82 4.12
C PHE A 368 26.43 -11.83 5.24
N TYR A 369 27.66 -11.57 4.87
CA TYR A 369 28.77 -11.50 5.80
C TYR A 369 29.61 -10.25 5.51
N SER A 370 30.11 -9.63 6.56
CA SER A 370 31.09 -8.56 6.50
C SER A 370 32.09 -8.72 7.63
N GLU A 371 33.28 -8.15 7.46
CA GLU A 371 34.31 -8.10 8.48
C GLU A 371 34.62 -6.62 8.77
N THR A 372 34.49 -6.25 10.04
CA THR A 372 34.83 -4.91 10.49
C THR A 372 36.33 -4.68 10.54
N THR A 373 36.76 -3.43 10.63
CA THR A 373 38.17 -3.06 10.69
C THR A 373 38.92 -3.66 11.88
N ASP A 374 38.22 -4.01 12.94
CA ASP A 374 38.75 -4.68 14.16
C ASP A 374 38.65 -6.22 14.09
N GLY A 375 38.28 -6.79 12.94
CA GLY A 375 38.22 -8.23 12.69
C GLY A 375 36.98 -8.94 13.21
N ARG A 376 35.96 -8.22 13.67
CA ARG A 376 34.67 -8.82 14.05
C ARG A 376 33.87 -9.19 12.81
N LYS A 377 33.27 -10.39 12.83
CA LYS A 377 32.38 -10.86 11.78
C LYS A 377 30.94 -10.47 12.07
N ILE A 378 30.30 -9.85 11.08
CA ILE A 378 28.88 -9.50 11.08
C ILE A 378 28.16 -10.44 10.10
N LEU A 379 27.11 -11.09 10.56
CA LEU A 379 26.21 -11.91 9.75
C LEU A 379 24.85 -11.25 9.74
N LEU A 380 24.28 -11.07 8.54
CA LEU A 380 22.95 -10.49 8.34
C LEU A 380 22.13 -11.46 7.49
N ASP A 381 20.99 -11.88 8.02
CA ASP A 381 20.03 -12.68 7.27
C ASP A 381 19.07 -11.79 6.50
N GLY A 382 18.67 -12.24 5.31
CA GLY A 382 17.74 -11.51 4.46
C GLY A 382 16.82 -12.42 3.66
N VAL A 383 15.70 -11.85 3.24
CA VAL A 383 14.74 -12.49 2.34
C VAL A 383 14.45 -11.55 1.18
N ALA A 384 14.63 -12.06 -0.06
CA ALA A 384 14.25 -11.38 -1.29
C ALA A 384 12.94 -12.00 -1.81
N PHE A 385 11.83 -11.31 -1.59
CA PHE A 385 10.51 -11.80 -1.98
C PHE A 385 10.32 -11.75 -3.49
N SER A 386 9.77 -12.82 -4.07
CA SER A 386 9.49 -12.99 -5.50
C SER A 386 10.70 -12.89 -6.43
N GLN A 387 11.92 -13.06 -5.89
CA GLN A 387 13.18 -12.97 -6.62
C GLN A 387 13.87 -14.31 -6.86
N GLY A 388 13.17 -15.44 -6.70
CA GLY A 388 13.73 -16.78 -6.86
C GLY A 388 14.40 -17.03 -8.23
N GLY A 389 13.98 -16.32 -9.27
CA GLY A 389 14.58 -16.40 -10.61
C GLY A 389 16.02 -15.88 -10.69
N TYR A 390 16.43 -15.03 -9.76
CA TYR A 390 17.77 -14.40 -9.76
C TYR A 390 18.83 -15.19 -9.00
N GLU A 391 18.51 -16.38 -8.46
CA GLU A 391 19.46 -17.19 -7.67
C GLU A 391 20.81 -17.40 -8.37
N ALA A 392 20.78 -17.80 -9.65
CA ALA A 392 22.02 -18.06 -10.41
C ALA A 392 22.87 -16.80 -10.61
N MET A 393 22.22 -15.65 -10.86
CA MET A 393 22.90 -14.37 -11.02
C MET A 393 23.55 -13.93 -9.71
N ILE A 394 22.82 -14.05 -8.61
CA ILE A 394 23.30 -13.67 -7.27
C ILE A 394 24.47 -14.52 -6.82
N LYS A 395 24.42 -15.85 -7.07
CA LYS A 395 25.52 -16.78 -6.74
C LYS A 395 26.80 -16.51 -7.54
N ASN A 396 26.70 -15.85 -8.69
CA ASN A 396 27.87 -15.51 -9.51
C ASN A 396 28.55 -14.19 -9.11
N ILE A 397 28.00 -13.46 -8.15
CA ILE A 397 28.64 -12.29 -7.56
C ILE A 397 29.86 -12.76 -6.76
N GLY A 398 31.07 -12.51 -7.30
CA GLY A 398 32.34 -13.03 -6.77
C GLY A 398 33.06 -12.11 -5.79
N GLY A 399 32.54 -10.91 -5.57
CA GLY A 399 33.17 -9.86 -4.78
C GLY A 399 32.28 -9.32 -3.66
N GLY A 400 32.59 -8.10 -3.21
CA GLY A 400 31.70 -7.36 -2.33
C GLY A 400 30.45 -6.91 -3.06
N CYS A 401 29.34 -6.81 -2.34
CA CYS A 401 28.07 -6.32 -2.86
C CYS A 401 27.47 -5.23 -1.98
N SER A 402 26.59 -4.45 -2.57
CA SER A 402 25.72 -3.53 -1.88
C SER A 402 24.28 -4.05 -1.92
N VAL A 403 23.56 -3.95 -0.81
CA VAL A 403 22.20 -4.48 -0.65
C VAL A 403 21.24 -3.36 -0.30
N VAL A 404 20.24 -3.13 -1.14
CA VAL A 404 19.14 -2.22 -0.83
C VAL A 404 18.05 -3.01 -0.12
N CYS A 405 17.71 -2.57 1.09
CA CYS A 405 16.83 -3.33 1.95
C CYS A 405 15.98 -2.44 2.88
N LYS A 406 14.97 -3.08 3.46
CA LYS A 406 14.26 -2.59 4.63
C LYS A 406 14.66 -3.46 5.82
N PRO A 407 15.25 -2.87 6.87
CA PRO A 407 15.62 -3.65 8.05
C PRO A 407 14.39 -3.91 8.92
N GLU A 408 14.35 -5.10 9.52
CA GLU A 408 13.33 -5.51 10.47
C GLU A 408 13.96 -6.24 11.66
N LEU A 409 13.28 -6.22 12.79
CA LEU A 409 13.64 -7.05 13.94
C LEU A 409 12.90 -8.39 13.82
N ASN A 410 13.64 -9.48 13.90
CA ASN A 410 13.10 -10.84 13.93
C ASN A 410 13.41 -11.49 15.28
N GLU A 411 12.37 -11.94 15.98
CA GLU A 411 12.50 -12.65 17.25
C GLU A 411 12.40 -14.17 17.00
N TRP A 412 13.46 -14.89 17.33
CA TRP A 412 13.53 -16.33 17.21
C TRP A 412 14.14 -16.96 18.46
N MET A 413 13.44 -17.89 19.11
CA MET A 413 13.86 -18.56 20.33
C MET A 413 14.31 -17.60 21.45
N GLY A 414 13.59 -16.48 21.61
CA GLY A 414 13.90 -15.46 22.62
C GLY A 414 15.13 -14.61 22.31
N ARG A 415 15.66 -14.65 21.09
CA ARG A 415 16.74 -13.79 20.60
C ARG A 415 16.20 -12.88 19.52
N THR A 416 16.46 -11.58 19.68
CA THR A 416 16.14 -10.57 18.68
C THR A 416 17.35 -10.36 17.78
N ASN A 417 17.14 -10.51 16.47
CA ASN A 417 18.16 -10.29 15.44
C ASN A 417 17.64 -9.32 14.38
N VAL A 418 18.56 -8.68 13.67
CA VAL A 418 18.23 -7.89 12.50
C VAL A 418 18.05 -8.83 11.32
N SER A 419 16.97 -8.65 10.57
CA SER A 419 16.68 -9.30 9.29
C SER A 419 16.46 -8.26 8.19
N LEU A 420 16.80 -8.58 6.95
CA LEU A 420 16.69 -7.68 5.82
C LEU A 420 15.59 -8.14 4.87
N ILE A 421 14.62 -7.28 4.57
CA ILE A 421 13.81 -7.45 3.37
C ILE A 421 14.63 -6.87 2.22
N VAL A 422 15.21 -7.75 1.41
CA VAL A 422 16.07 -7.37 0.30
C VAL A 422 15.20 -6.92 -0.88
N LEU A 423 15.38 -5.68 -1.29
CA LEU A 423 14.68 -5.07 -2.44
C LEU A 423 15.50 -5.19 -3.70
N ASP A 424 16.81 -4.93 -3.60
CA ASP A 424 17.74 -5.01 -4.72
C ASP A 424 19.16 -5.35 -4.23
N LEU A 425 20.00 -5.86 -5.14
CA LEU A 425 21.36 -6.27 -4.87
C LEU A 425 22.25 -5.94 -6.07
N HIS A 426 23.37 -5.28 -5.83
CA HIS A 426 24.33 -4.87 -6.83
C HIS A 426 25.72 -5.46 -6.56
N ASP A 427 26.38 -5.93 -7.60
CA ASP A 427 27.78 -6.39 -7.55
C ASP A 427 28.70 -5.18 -7.39
N GLY A 428 29.47 -5.14 -6.30
CA GLY A 428 30.26 -3.97 -5.91
C GLY A 428 29.43 -2.84 -5.28
N ASP A 429 29.95 -1.64 -5.36
CA ASP A 429 29.25 -0.44 -4.92
C ASP A 429 28.24 0.03 -5.96
N TYR A 430 27.03 0.37 -5.50
CA TYR A 430 26.11 1.14 -6.33
C TYR A 430 26.82 2.41 -6.82
N ASN A 431 26.89 2.58 -8.12
CA ASN A 431 27.08 3.87 -8.70
C ASN A 431 25.79 4.65 -8.41
N ILE A 432 25.76 5.28 -7.23
CA ILE A 432 24.69 6.20 -6.87
C ILE A 432 24.91 7.38 -7.78
N ASP A 433 24.28 7.32 -8.96
CA ASP A 433 24.39 8.35 -9.97
C ASP A 433 23.97 9.67 -9.32
N ASN A 434 24.82 10.69 -9.51
CA ASN A 434 24.66 12.03 -8.96
C ASN A 434 23.37 12.77 -9.38
N SER A 435 22.49 12.13 -10.14
CA SER A 435 21.18 12.66 -10.52
C SER A 435 20.13 12.54 -9.40
N LEU A 436 20.24 11.55 -8.50
CA LEU A 436 19.60 11.54 -7.19
C LEU A 436 20.63 12.04 -6.19
N LYS A 437 20.75 13.36 -6.07
CA LYS A 437 21.72 14.04 -5.23
C LYS A 437 21.50 13.75 -3.74
N CYS A 438 21.88 12.56 -3.30
CA CYS A 438 22.51 12.40 -2.01
C CYS A 438 24.02 12.49 -2.23
N VAL A 439 24.54 13.69 -2.37
CA VAL A 439 25.98 13.92 -2.44
C VAL A 439 26.53 13.66 -1.06
N TYR A 440 27.17 12.50 -0.89
CA TYR A 440 27.97 12.18 0.28
C TYR A 440 29.29 12.99 0.17
N ASN A 441 29.27 14.23 0.62
CA ASN A 441 30.46 14.86 1.13
C ASN A 441 30.55 14.50 2.61
N ASN A 442 31.72 14.28 3.14
CA ASN A 442 31.97 13.86 4.53
C ASN A 442 31.25 14.70 5.61
N ASP A 443 30.72 15.86 5.27
CA ASP A 443 30.11 16.82 6.20
C ASP A 443 28.62 17.12 5.92
N TYR A 444 28.04 16.72 4.75
CA TYR A 444 26.68 17.09 4.36
C TYR A 444 25.89 15.91 3.78
N ILE A 445 24.61 15.83 4.14
CA ILE A 445 23.63 14.96 3.49
C ILE A 445 22.71 15.88 2.67
N THR A 446 22.72 15.74 1.36
CA THR A 446 21.82 16.50 0.48
C THR A 446 20.64 15.62 0.09
N CYS A 447 19.45 15.92 0.59
CA CYS A 447 18.22 15.24 0.24
C CYS A 447 17.28 16.20 -0.48
N ARG A 448 16.83 15.89 -1.70
CA ARG A 448 15.86 16.68 -2.49
C ARG A 448 16.21 18.17 -2.62
N GLY A 449 17.48 18.50 -2.83
CA GLY A 449 17.92 19.91 -3.01
C GLY A 449 18.17 20.69 -1.71
N PHE A 450 18.03 20.08 -0.56
CA PHE A 450 18.45 20.64 0.72
C PHE A 450 19.72 19.94 1.21
N ALA A 451 20.77 20.72 1.45
CA ALA A 451 21.98 20.24 2.12
C ALA A 451 21.80 20.37 3.62
N LEU A 452 21.84 19.26 4.34
CA LEU A 452 21.80 19.23 5.81
C LEU A 452 23.17 18.80 6.32
N GLU A 453 23.76 19.63 7.15
CA GLU A 453 25.01 19.30 7.82
C GLU A 453 24.85 18.09 8.73
N ARG A 454 25.71 17.09 8.63
CA ARG A 454 25.64 15.84 9.42
C ARG A 454 25.55 16.12 10.92
N ARG A 455 26.24 17.16 11.39
CA ARG A 455 26.11 17.65 12.76
C ARG A 455 24.74 18.21 13.08
N LEU A 456 24.10 18.89 12.14
CA LEU A 456 22.77 19.47 12.31
C LEU A 456 21.70 18.38 12.37
N LEU A 457 21.82 17.34 11.53
CA LEU A 457 20.94 16.15 11.61
C LEU A 457 21.09 15.43 12.95
N ALA A 458 22.31 15.27 13.47
CA ALA A 458 22.54 14.69 14.78
C ALA A 458 21.99 15.57 15.91
N VAL A 459 22.04 16.89 15.77
CA VAL A 459 21.46 17.84 16.73
C VAL A 459 19.93 17.84 16.64
N MET A 460 19.36 17.86 15.42
CA MET A 460 17.90 17.74 15.22
C MET A 460 17.37 16.41 15.76
N TYR A 461 18.10 15.31 15.52
CA TYR A 461 17.75 13.98 16.05
C TYR A 461 17.81 13.97 17.59
N LYS A 462 18.86 14.55 18.19
CA LYS A 462 18.96 14.70 19.66
C LYS A 462 17.87 15.62 20.22
N GLN A 463 17.52 16.69 19.52
CA GLN A 463 16.40 17.56 19.90
C GLN A 463 15.05 16.85 19.78
N LEU A 464 14.80 16.10 18.69
CA LEU A 464 13.59 15.29 18.55
C LEU A 464 13.48 14.23 19.64
N LEU A 465 14.59 13.62 20.05
CA LEU A 465 14.62 12.71 21.21
C LEU A 465 14.36 13.42 22.53
N SER A 466 14.85 14.66 22.72
CA SER A 466 14.60 15.45 23.94
C SER A 466 13.16 16.00 24.01
N TYR A 467 12.50 16.22 22.85
CA TYR A 467 11.09 16.60 22.77
C TYR A 467 10.13 15.42 22.99
N GLY A 468 10.58 14.18 22.77
CA GLY A 468 9.79 12.97 23.03
C GLY A 468 9.41 12.75 24.50
N GLU A 469 10.13 13.36 25.44
CA GLU A 469 9.75 13.35 26.86
C GLU A 469 8.74 14.45 27.25
N SER A 470 8.52 15.46 26.41
CA SER A 470 7.67 16.61 26.71
C SER A 470 6.31 16.59 25.99
N PHE A 471 6.09 15.71 25.04
CA PHE A 471 4.75 15.49 24.44
C PHE A 471 4.03 14.37 25.18
N LYS A 472 3.51 14.69 26.35
CA LYS A 472 2.39 13.95 26.94
C LYS A 472 1.12 14.48 26.30
N PHE A 473 0.50 13.65 25.42
CA PHE A 473 -0.85 13.84 24.96
C PHE A 473 -1.87 13.48 26.04
#